data_8df9e08b567aeef2fab4bea8bf75eddc
#
_entry.id   8df9e08b567aeef2fab4bea8bf75eddc
#
_cell.length_a   1.000
_cell.length_b   1.000
_cell.length_c   1.000
_cell.angle_alpha   90.00
_cell.angle_beta   90.00
_cell.angle_gamma   90.00
#
_symmetry.space_group_name_H-M   'P 1'
#
loop_
_entity.id
_entity.type
_entity.pdbx_description
1 polymer ?
#
loop_
_entity_poly.entity_id
_entity_poly.type
_entity_poly.pdbx_seq_one_letter_code
_entity_poly.pdbx_strand_id
1 'polypeptide(L)'
;MGQQQLLIIVLITFVVGLSILTGMRLIESFNQTNERDMILHQMNVVIGEAKAFAKRPMTIGGGDGAFTGFEPSARLTNTDEIRLYLTIDADWILIQGFGTAEGWDGANPVQVVAQYELNPAEWTLVTMVN
;
A
#
# COMPACT_ATOMS: atom_id res chain seq x y z
N MET A 1 -52.46 10.91 -19.06
CA MET A 1 -51.33 10.43 -19.92
C MET A 1 -50.04 11.17 -19.60
N GLY A 2 -50.01 12.51 -19.58
CA GLY A 2 -48.77 13.28 -19.28
C GLY A 2 -48.20 13.08 -17.88
N GLN A 3 -48.99 12.84 -16.86
CA GLN A 3 -48.54 12.60 -15.49
C GLN A 3 -47.75 11.30 -15.32
N GLN A 4 -48.13 10.22 -15.97
CA GLN A 4 -47.38 8.97 -15.94
C GLN A 4 -46.03 9.06 -16.63
N GLN A 5 -45.97 9.77 -17.77
CA GLN A 5 -44.73 10.01 -18.48
C GLN A 5 -43.75 10.86 -17.66
N LEU A 6 -44.25 11.90 -17.01
CA LEU A 6 -43.47 12.78 -16.16
C LEU A 6 -42.90 12.02 -14.94
N LEU A 7 -43.70 11.17 -14.33
CA LEU A 7 -43.31 10.33 -13.19
C LEU A 7 -42.21 9.33 -13.58
N ILE A 8 -42.34 8.71 -14.76
CA ILE A 8 -41.31 7.81 -15.29
C ILE A 8 -39.98 8.54 -15.54
N ILE A 9 -40.05 9.73 -16.14
CA ILE A 9 -38.82 10.54 -16.39
C ILE A 9 -38.13 10.91 -15.08
N VAL A 10 -38.87 11.36 -14.07
CA VAL A 10 -38.32 11.68 -12.75
C VAL A 10 -37.71 10.44 -12.10
N LEU A 11 -38.38 9.29 -12.17
CA LEU A 11 -37.87 8.03 -11.62
C LEU A 11 -36.56 7.61 -12.30
N ILE A 12 -36.50 7.66 -13.63
CA ILE A 12 -35.30 7.33 -14.39
C ILE A 12 -34.15 8.25 -14.00
N THR A 13 -34.41 9.56 -13.91
CA THR A 13 -33.37 10.55 -13.53
C THR A 13 -32.83 10.27 -12.14
N PHE A 14 -33.70 9.90 -11.20
CA PHE A 14 -33.32 9.55 -9.84
C PHE A 14 -32.46 8.27 -9.79
N VAL A 15 -32.86 7.23 -10.51
CA VAL A 15 -32.12 5.96 -10.59
C VAL A 15 -30.74 6.17 -11.24
N VAL A 16 -30.66 6.94 -12.31
CA VAL A 16 -29.38 7.29 -12.96
C VAL A 16 -28.47 8.06 -12.01
N GLY A 17 -29.00 9.04 -11.28
CA GLY A 17 -28.24 9.80 -10.28
C GLY A 17 -27.64 8.91 -9.19
N LEU A 18 -28.45 7.99 -8.63
CA LEU A 18 -27.96 7.01 -7.64
C LEU A 18 -26.90 6.06 -8.22
N SER A 19 -27.05 5.64 -9.46
CA SER A 19 -26.12 4.75 -10.14
C SER A 19 -24.74 5.41 -10.32
N ILE A 20 -24.71 6.69 -10.65
CA ILE A 20 -23.46 7.48 -10.78
C ILE A 20 -22.77 7.58 -9.42
N LEU A 21 -23.48 7.95 -8.37
CA LEU A 21 -22.91 8.05 -7.02
C LEU A 21 -22.33 6.71 -6.52
N THR A 22 -23.02 5.62 -6.79
CA THR A 22 -22.55 4.26 -6.44
C THR A 22 -21.30 3.90 -7.24
N GLY A 23 -21.28 4.23 -8.54
CA GLY A 23 -20.13 4.00 -9.41
C GLY A 23 -18.88 4.76 -8.95
N MET A 24 -19.02 6.01 -8.54
CA MET A 24 -17.90 6.82 -8.03
C MET A 24 -17.29 6.20 -6.75
N ARG A 25 -18.12 5.80 -5.80
CA ARG A 25 -17.66 5.12 -4.57
C ARG A 25 -16.93 3.81 -4.86
N LEU A 26 -17.39 3.07 -5.86
CA LEU A 26 -16.75 1.82 -6.26
C LEU A 26 -15.36 2.07 -6.83
N ILE A 27 -15.18 3.10 -7.65
CA ILE A 27 -13.87 3.49 -8.21
C ILE A 27 -12.90 3.90 -7.10
N GLU A 28 -13.34 4.70 -6.13
CA GLU A 28 -12.52 5.08 -4.98
C GLU A 28 -12.05 3.86 -4.18
N SER A 29 -12.96 2.91 -3.91
CA SER A 29 -12.64 1.66 -3.21
C SER A 29 -11.64 0.80 -3.98
N PHE A 30 -11.76 0.73 -5.30
CA PHE A 30 -10.78 0.03 -6.15
C PHE A 30 -9.40 0.69 -6.11
N ASN A 31 -9.33 2.01 -6.18
CA ASN A 31 -8.07 2.74 -6.13
C ASN A 31 -7.34 2.50 -4.81
N GLN A 32 -8.05 2.57 -3.68
CA GLN A 32 -7.50 2.29 -2.35
C GLN A 32 -6.96 0.86 -2.25
N THR A 33 -7.71 -0.11 -2.74
CA THR A 33 -7.29 -1.52 -2.71
C THR A 33 -6.05 -1.74 -3.58
N ASN A 34 -6.04 -1.20 -4.80
CA ASN A 34 -4.89 -1.30 -5.69
C ASN A 34 -3.63 -0.66 -5.10
N GLU A 35 -3.73 0.51 -4.50
CA GLU A 35 -2.57 1.15 -3.86
C GLU A 35 -2.03 0.34 -2.68
N ARG A 36 -2.90 -0.24 -1.86
CA ARG A 36 -2.48 -1.14 -0.78
C ARG A 36 -1.74 -2.35 -1.30
N ASP A 37 -2.26 -2.98 -2.33
CA ASP A 37 -1.62 -4.14 -2.97
C ASP A 37 -0.27 -3.76 -3.58
N MET A 38 -0.16 -2.60 -4.20
CA MET A 38 1.10 -2.06 -4.72
C MET A 38 2.11 -1.79 -3.61
N ILE A 39 1.68 -1.18 -2.50
CA ILE A 39 2.54 -0.94 -1.33
C ILE A 39 3.05 -2.27 -0.76
N LEU A 40 2.18 -3.25 -0.55
CA LEU A 40 2.56 -4.57 -0.04
C LEU A 40 3.51 -5.30 -1.00
N HIS A 41 3.26 -5.21 -2.30
CA HIS A 41 4.16 -5.78 -3.31
C HIS A 41 5.55 -5.13 -3.23
N GLN A 42 5.60 -3.81 -3.16
CA GLN A 42 6.84 -3.05 -3.06
C GLN A 42 7.61 -3.38 -1.77
N MET A 43 6.91 -3.50 -0.64
CA MET A 43 7.49 -3.95 0.64
C MET A 43 8.12 -5.34 0.50
N ASN A 44 7.46 -6.28 -0.16
CA ASN A 44 8.00 -7.62 -0.41
C ASN A 44 9.27 -7.59 -1.26
N VAL A 45 9.34 -6.73 -2.27
CA VAL A 45 10.54 -6.54 -3.09
C VAL A 45 11.69 -6.01 -2.26
N VAL A 46 11.46 -4.98 -1.43
CA VAL A 46 12.46 -4.40 -0.53
C VAL A 46 12.98 -5.43 0.48
N ILE A 47 12.09 -6.23 1.07
CA ILE A 47 12.50 -7.31 1.97
C ILE A 47 13.26 -8.42 1.23
N GLY A 48 12.93 -8.69 -0.02
CA GLY A 48 13.72 -9.58 -0.89
C GLY A 48 15.17 -9.12 -1.04
N GLU A 49 15.38 -7.83 -1.29
CA GLU A 49 16.73 -7.22 -1.33
C GLU A 49 17.42 -7.29 0.04
N ALA A 50 16.70 -6.98 1.12
CA ALA A 50 17.25 -7.04 2.48
C ALA A 50 17.70 -8.45 2.88
N LYS A 51 16.91 -9.47 2.53
CA LYS A 51 17.27 -10.88 2.73
C LYS A 51 18.52 -11.28 1.94
N ALA A 52 18.62 -10.83 0.69
CA ALA A 52 19.81 -11.07 -0.13
C ALA A 52 21.05 -10.39 0.46
N PHE A 53 20.89 -9.17 0.98
CA PHE A 53 21.95 -8.46 1.70
C PHE A 53 22.38 -9.20 2.97
N ALA A 54 21.45 -9.63 3.81
CA ALA A 54 21.73 -10.37 5.05
C ALA A 54 22.45 -11.69 4.79
N LYS A 55 22.18 -12.36 3.66
CA LYS A 55 22.85 -13.62 3.29
C LYS A 55 24.28 -13.43 2.76
N ARG A 56 24.65 -12.23 2.37
CA ARG A 56 26.03 -11.97 1.87
C ARG A 56 27.00 -11.80 3.03
N PRO A 57 28.23 -12.36 2.93
CA PRO A 57 29.29 -12.12 3.90
C PRO A 57 29.70 -10.63 3.95
N MET A 58 30.15 -10.18 5.11
CA MET A 58 30.67 -8.81 5.29
C MET A 58 31.82 -8.45 4.31
N THR A 59 32.63 -9.45 3.96
CA THR A 59 33.78 -9.27 3.04
C THR A 59 33.41 -8.76 1.66
N ILE A 60 32.15 -8.96 1.24
CA ILE A 60 31.62 -8.51 -0.05
C ILE A 60 30.50 -7.47 0.10
N GLY A 61 30.46 -6.80 1.24
CA GLY A 61 29.49 -5.75 1.50
C GLY A 61 28.10 -6.22 1.89
N GLY A 62 28.00 -7.38 2.55
CA GLY A 62 26.74 -7.93 3.08
C GLY A 62 26.58 -7.75 4.59
N GLY A 63 25.47 -8.23 5.13
CA GLY A 63 25.10 -8.14 6.54
C GLY A 63 25.56 -9.29 7.41
N ASP A 64 26.06 -10.39 6.84
CA ASP A 64 26.52 -11.60 7.54
C ASP A 64 25.49 -12.12 8.58
N GLY A 65 24.22 -12.22 8.15
CA GLY A 65 23.12 -12.68 8.98
C GLY A 65 22.34 -11.58 9.70
N ALA A 66 22.58 -10.31 9.40
CA ALA A 66 21.86 -9.17 9.95
C ALA A 66 21.47 -8.15 8.88
N PHE A 67 20.53 -7.27 9.20
CA PHE A 67 20.12 -6.17 8.32
C PHE A 67 20.96 -4.90 8.53
N THR A 68 21.87 -4.89 9.49
CA THR A 68 22.70 -3.72 9.81
C THR A 68 23.50 -3.24 8.61
N GLY A 69 23.32 -1.96 8.23
CA GLY A 69 23.98 -1.37 7.06
C GLY A 69 23.26 -1.62 5.73
N PHE A 70 22.08 -2.21 5.75
CA PHE A 70 21.23 -2.33 4.55
C PHE A 70 20.72 -0.95 4.13
N GLU A 71 20.96 -0.59 2.88
CA GLU A 71 20.37 0.60 2.26
C GLU A 71 19.49 0.17 1.09
N PRO A 72 18.17 0.40 1.17
CA PRO A 72 17.27 0.07 0.07
C PRO A 72 17.50 0.98 -1.12
N SER A 73 17.31 0.46 -2.32
CA SER A 73 17.37 1.25 -3.54
C SER A 73 16.33 2.38 -3.52
N ALA A 74 16.73 3.61 -3.83
CA ALA A 74 15.83 4.76 -3.90
C ALA A 74 14.69 4.56 -4.92
N ARG A 75 14.91 3.76 -5.95
CA ARG A 75 13.88 3.40 -6.95
C ARG A 75 12.75 2.55 -6.35
N LEU A 76 13.03 1.82 -5.28
CA LEU A 76 12.04 0.98 -4.60
C LEU A 76 11.33 1.73 -3.47
N THR A 77 12.00 2.69 -2.84
CA THR A 77 11.47 3.40 -1.68
C THR A 77 10.72 4.68 -2.02
N ASN A 78 11.01 5.26 -3.16
CA ASN A 78 10.39 6.51 -3.60
C ASN A 78 10.02 6.44 -5.08
N THR A 79 8.79 6.10 -5.35
CA THR A 79 8.18 6.14 -6.67
C THR A 79 7.18 7.30 -6.75
N ASP A 80 6.67 7.60 -7.94
CA ASP A 80 5.67 8.66 -8.13
C ASP A 80 4.35 8.37 -7.38
N GLU A 81 4.04 7.11 -7.14
CA GLU A 81 2.79 6.66 -6.53
C GLU A 81 2.94 6.20 -5.08
N ILE A 82 4.12 5.74 -4.68
CA ILE A 82 4.35 5.11 -3.37
C ILE A 82 5.63 5.65 -2.74
N ARG A 83 5.58 5.91 -1.44
CA ARG A 83 6.74 6.25 -0.62
C ARG A 83 6.88 5.26 0.52
N LEU A 84 8.05 4.66 0.65
CA LEU A 84 8.38 3.74 1.73
C LEU A 84 9.41 4.38 2.67
N TYR A 85 9.10 4.38 3.95
CA TYR A 85 10.02 4.76 5.01
C TYR A 85 10.42 3.53 5.79
N LEU A 86 11.72 3.30 5.92
CA LEU A 86 12.26 2.12 6.58
C LEU A 86 12.95 2.50 7.88
N THR A 87 12.69 1.72 8.93
CA THR A 87 13.49 1.71 10.15
C THR A 87 14.15 0.34 10.24
N ILE A 88 15.46 0.31 10.24
CA ILE A 88 16.26 -0.92 10.12
C ILE A 88 16.99 -1.16 11.43
N ASP A 89 16.80 -2.34 11.99
CA ASP A 89 17.58 -2.89 13.10
C ASP A 89 18.33 -4.14 12.62
N ALA A 90 19.17 -4.70 13.47
CA ALA A 90 19.94 -5.90 13.14
C ALA A 90 19.06 -7.08 12.76
N ASP A 91 17.96 -7.30 13.47
CA ASP A 91 17.10 -8.47 13.35
C ASP A 91 15.73 -8.20 12.72
N TRP A 92 15.35 -6.94 12.56
CA TRP A 92 14.05 -6.58 12.01
C TRP A 92 14.08 -5.30 11.17
N ILE A 93 13.11 -5.18 10.29
CA ILE A 93 12.86 -3.98 9.47
C ILE A 93 11.40 -3.59 9.61
N LEU A 94 11.14 -2.36 10.02
CA LEU A 94 9.82 -1.75 10.01
C LEU A 94 9.69 -0.90 8.74
N ILE A 95 8.66 -1.14 7.96
CA ILE A 95 8.37 -0.40 6.73
C ILE A 95 7.03 0.31 6.88
N GLN A 96 7.04 1.61 6.62
CA GLN A 96 5.83 2.42 6.52
C GLN A 96 5.65 2.83 5.07
N GLY A 97 4.59 2.40 4.44
CA GLY A 97 4.25 2.74 3.05
C GLY A 97 3.10 3.73 2.99
N PHE A 98 3.26 4.74 2.16
CA PHE A 98 2.24 5.75 1.88
C PHE A 98 1.92 5.75 0.39
N GLY A 99 0.63 5.75 0.06
CA GLY A 99 0.12 5.91 -1.29
C GLY A 99 -0.20 7.37 -1.60
N THR A 100 -0.82 7.62 -2.73
CA THR A 100 -1.30 8.93 -3.19
C THR A 100 -2.82 9.07 -3.08
N ALA A 101 -3.57 7.96 -3.15
CA ALA A 101 -5.02 7.97 -2.98
C ALA A 101 -5.41 8.27 -1.53
N GLU A 102 -6.55 8.93 -1.35
CA GLU A 102 -7.14 9.13 -0.04
C GLU A 102 -7.53 7.80 0.58
N GLY A 103 -7.20 7.61 1.85
CA GLY A 103 -7.60 6.44 2.62
C GLY A 103 -9.07 6.47 3.03
N TRP A 104 -9.47 5.61 3.92
CA TRP A 104 -10.89 5.47 4.34
C TRP A 104 -11.41 6.67 5.12
N ASP A 105 -10.54 7.43 5.76
CA ASP A 105 -10.91 8.65 6.47
C ASP A 105 -11.18 9.84 5.53
N GLY A 106 -10.86 9.72 4.23
CA GLY A 106 -11.05 10.76 3.22
C GLY A 106 -10.18 12.00 3.42
N ALA A 107 -9.16 11.95 4.27
CA ALA A 107 -8.30 13.08 4.62
C ALA A 107 -6.81 12.77 4.47
N ASN A 108 -6.40 11.55 4.83
CA ASN A 108 -5.01 11.13 4.79
C ASN A 108 -4.78 10.09 3.68
N PRO A 109 -3.56 9.99 3.14
CA PRO A 109 -3.27 8.99 2.13
C PRO A 109 -3.36 7.56 2.68
N VAL A 110 -3.53 6.59 1.79
CA VAL A 110 -3.45 5.17 2.13
C VAL A 110 -2.11 4.89 2.81
N GLN A 111 -2.15 4.28 3.99
CA GLN A 111 -0.97 3.93 4.77
C GLN A 111 -0.99 2.47 5.19
N VAL A 112 0.14 1.81 4.97
CA VAL A 112 0.39 0.43 5.42
C VAL A 112 1.66 0.41 6.26
N VAL A 113 1.61 -0.23 7.42
CA VAL A 113 2.77 -0.46 8.28
C VAL A 113 3.01 -1.94 8.40
N ALA A 114 4.23 -2.38 8.13
CA ALA A 114 4.60 -3.78 8.21
C ALA A 114 5.98 -3.94 8.85
N GLN A 115 6.14 -4.96 9.67
CA GLN A 115 7.41 -5.34 10.27
C GLN A 115 7.80 -6.74 9.82
N TYR A 116 9.03 -6.88 9.37
CA TYR A 116 9.62 -8.14 9.01
C TYR A 116 10.75 -8.48 9.97
N GLU A 117 10.73 -9.71 10.49
CA GLU A 117 11.79 -10.25 11.34
C GLU A 117 12.63 -11.28 10.59
N LEU A 118 13.94 -11.28 10.87
CA LEU A 118 14.86 -12.21 10.23
C LEU A 118 14.80 -13.60 10.86
N ASN A 119 14.46 -13.67 12.14
CA ASN A 119 14.40 -14.91 12.88
C ASN A 119 13.23 -14.95 13.89
N PRO A 120 12.09 -15.60 13.58
CA PRO A 120 11.81 -16.35 12.35
C PRO A 120 11.68 -15.43 11.12
N ALA A 121 12.01 -15.92 9.93
CA ALA A 121 11.99 -15.15 8.68
C ALA A 121 10.54 -14.95 8.19
N GLU A 122 9.79 -14.10 8.88
CA GLU A 122 8.36 -13.85 8.62
C GLU A 122 7.94 -12.40 8.88
N TRP A 123 6.79 -12.05 8.35
CA TRP A 123 6.11 -10.82 8.69
C TRP A 123 5.43 -10.96 10.05
N THR A 124 5.85 -10.17 11.04
CA THR A 124 5.29 -10.21 12.40
C THR A 124 4.17 -9.21 12.60
N LEU A 125 4.17 -8.12 11.83
CA LEU A 125 3.14 -7.11 11.86
C LEU A 125 2.83 -6.69 10.43
N VAL A 126 1.56 -6.73 10.05
CA VAL A 126 1.05 -6.09 8.85
C VAL A 126 -0.25 -5.39 9.24
N THR A 127 -0.23 -4.07 9.29
CA THR A 127 -1.39 -3.27 9.70
C THR A 127 -1.68 -2.23 8.61
N MET A 128 -2.91 -2.20 8.16
CA MET A 128 -3.45 -1.14 7.33
C MET A 128 -3.93 -0.03 8.27
N VAL A 129 -3.28 1.11 8.23
CA VAL A 129 -3.57 2.23 9.14
C VAL A 129 -4.69 3.09 8.57
N ASN A 130 -4.71 3.24 7.24
CA ASN A 130 -5.71 4.07 6.56
C ASN A 130 -6.01 3.60 5.14
#